data_a906ac0a153da9f11c681412bff395f6
#
_entry.id   a906ac0a153da9f11c681412bff395f6
#
_cell.length_a   1.000
_cell.length_b   1.000
_cell.length_c   1.000
_cell.angle_alpha   90.00
_cell.angle_beta   90.00
_cell.angle_gamma   90.00
#
_symmetry.space_group_name_H-M   'P 1'
#
loop_
_entity.id
_entity.type
_entity.pdbx_description
1 polymer ?
#
loop_
_entity_poly.entity_id
_entity_poly.type
_entity_poly.pdbx_seq_one_letter_code
_entity_poly.pdbx_strand_id
1 'polypeptide(L)'
;MPRAIVTFGRSWHALAATRSLGRQGIEVFCGEEARFAPCFFSKYCTGSFRYPSVGDDPEGFVDFMVEKVKELKPPEGEPYVLMPVHKETWLIAKHRERFEPHVRVPLTSYENMERTHDKGQLAVLAEELGITIPRTRQFTSVDDLYRAIPEIELPVFLKVREGSAGVGLKKCHTPEELTGSFKEFVEGFDLAPEDYPLVQQFVEGQDYCVTVLFDHGRCVACMTYRNVRAFPRDTGAGALRETVRLPEAEAAAERLLAELGWHGMAELDFRVAADGTPYLIEVNPRFFGGLSQAIAANVDYPHLLFRIATGEKIDGAPEVDYSARTEAPVVGLLATLDEIAHDDRLLDRFRKVRDELGALGRSSLEDVRLKPLWEALRRAASPKDLRAYFREMFEKHRDAINDVLQGDDPRPALGLLFPIALMLKHGKLSMGLLTSEADLAEERPRRRFRDMLRRPRWRVLWLTALLFAVSIFAVSADLTRNNLGWALGWPLRAAEHFFGGLRDLDTGTIGGAIRYTVYHALNLLYLYVVAALLLRERPPKETRPD
;
A
#
# COMPACT_ATOMS: atom_id res chain seq x y z
N MET A 1 30.08 7.02 -13.92
CA MET A 1 28.93 6.07 -14.06
C MET A 1 27.63 6.82 -14.04
N PRO A 2 26.63 6.37 -14.83
CA PRO A 2 25.31 6.99 -14.82
C PRO A 2 24.70 6.96 -13.40
N ARG A 3 23.96 8.00 -13.05
CA ARG A 3 23.47 8.20 -11.69
C ARG A 3 22.02 8.63 -11.65
N ALA A 4 21.29 8.13 -10.65
CA ALA A 4 19.93 8.53 -10.35
C ALA A 4 19.78 8.89 -8.87
N ILE A 5 18.92 9.87 -8.59
CA ILE A 5 18.42 10.15 -7.23
C ILE A 5 16.95 9.74 -7.20
N VAL A 6 16.59 8.91 -6.22
CA VAL A 6 15.21 8.47 -5.97
C VAL A 6 14.79 9.00 -4.60
N THR A 7 13.70 9.76 -4.52
CA THR A 7 13.15 10.27 -3.25
C THR A 7 12.13 9.31 -2.65
N PHE A 8 11.60 9.64 -1.46
CA PHE A 8 10.56 8.87 -0.78
C PHE A 8 10.93 7.40 -0.55
N GLY A 9 12.17 7.17 -0.10
CA GLY A 9 12.78 5.84 0.05
C GLY A 9 12.04 4.87 0.97
N ARG A 10 11.00 5.33 1.70
CA ARG A 10 10.12 4.49 2.53
C ARG A 10 9.12 3.67 1.74
N SER A 11 8.78 4.07 0.52
CA SER A 11 7.74 3.44 -0.27
C SER A 11 8.23 2.22 -1.06
N TRP A 12 7.31 1.30 -1.33
CA TRP A 12 7.61 0.10 -2.11
C TRP A 12 7.91 0.42 -3.58
N HIS A 13 7.27 1.44 -4.12
CA HIS A 13 7.54 1.89 -5.48
C HIS A 13 8.90 2.60 -5.62
N ALA A 14 9.35 3.35 -4.62
CA ALA A 14 10.74 3.85 -4.60
C ALA A 14 11.75 2.69 -4.52
N LEU A 15 11.44 1.64 -3.75
CA LEU A 15 12.25 0.43 -3.70
C LEU A 15 12.28 -0.29 -5.05
N ALA A 16 11.14 -0.41 -5.73
CA ALA A 16 11.06 -0.99 -7.06
C ALA A 16 11.90 -0.21 -8.08
N ALA A 17 11.82 1.14 -8.06
CA ALA A 17 12.65 2.00 -8.90
C ALA A 17 14.15 1.85 -8.59
N THR A 18 14.52 1.82 -7.31
CA THR A 18 15.92 1.62 -6.87
C THR A 18 16.48 0.30 -7.38
N ARG A 19 15.70 -0.77 -7.27
CA ARG A 19 16.10 -2.11 -7.77
C ARG A 19 16.21 -2.16 -9.29
N SER A 20 15.24 -1.58 -9.99
CA SER A 20 15.23 -1.51 -11.46
C SER A 20 16.51 -0.84 -11.96
N LEU A 21 16.77 0.38 -11.53
CA LEU A 21 17.92 1.17 -11.95
C LEU A 21 19.25 0.52 -11.55
N GLY A 22 19.36 0.02 -10.33
CA GLY A 22 20.59 -0.62 -9.84
C GLY A 22 20.91 -1.93 -10.57
N ARG A 23 19.91 -2.71 -11.01
CA ARG A 23 20.12 -3.90 -11.86
C ARG A 23 20.67 -3.54 -13.25
N GLN A 24 20.44 -2.32 -13.71
CA GLN A 24 21.00 -1.79 -14.97
C GLN A 24 22.39 -1.14 -14.78
N GLY A 25 22.98 -1.24 -13.59
CA GLY A 25 24.30 -0.69 -13.32
C GLY A 25 24.31 0.83 -13.10
N ILE A 26 23.16 1.45 -12.86
CA ILE A 26 23.03 2.87 -12.52
C ILE A 26 23.28 3.03 -11.02
N GLU A 27 24.14 3.98 -10.63
CA GLU A 27 24.33 4.35 -9.23
C GLU A 27 23.08 5.05 -8.69
N VAL A 28 22.41 4.45 -7.69
CA VAL A 28 21.17 4.99 -7.13
C VAL A 28 21.40 5.56 -5.74
N PHE A 29 21.09 6.84 -5.58
CA PHE A 29 21.10 7.53 -4.29
C PHE A 29 19.67 7.73 -3.81
N CYS A 30 19.36 7.21 -2.62
CA CYS A 30 18.02 7.23 -2.07
C CYS A 30 17.86 8.31 -1.00
N GLY A 31 16.89 9.21 -1.18
CA GLY A 31 16.52 10.24 -0.22
C GLY A 31 15.27 9.89 0.58
N GLU A 32 15.23 10.28 1.87
CA GLU A 32 14.07 10.07 2.75
C GLU A 32 14.14 11.00 3.97
N GLU A 33 13.00 11.42 4.52
CA GLU A 33 12.96 12.18 5.77
C GLU A 33 13.11 11.28 7.02
N ALA A 34 12.65 10.02 6.94
CA ALA A 34 12.74 9.05 8.03
C ALA A 34 14.12 8.40 8.11
N ARG A 35 14.47 7.92 9.33
CA ARG A 35 15.77 7.24 9.56
C ARG A 35 15.84 5.84 8.97
N PHE A 36 14.72 5.14 8.90
CA PHE A 36 14.63 3.77 8.45
C PHE A 36 13.72 3.68 7.23
N ALA A 37 14.32 3.58 6.07
CA ALA A 37 13.61 3.44 4.81
C ALA A 37 14.02 2.12 4.13
N PRO A 38 13.09 1.37 3.53
CA PRO A 38 13.40 0.13 2.81
C PRO A 38 14.51 0.29 1.78
N CYS A 39 14.51 1.38 1.03
CA CYS A 39 15.55 1.66 0.03
C CYS A 39 16.95 1.71 0.61
N PHE A 40 17.13 2.18 1.85
CA PHE A 40 18.46 2.29 2.48
C PHE A 40 19.12 0.94 2.74
N PHE A 41 18.31 -0.13 2.80
CA PHE A 41 18.79 -1.50 3.02
C PHE A 41 19.00 -2.27 1.71
N SER A 42 18.57 -1.72 0.58
CA SER A 42 18.76 -2.37 -0.71
C SER A 42 20.24 -2.43 -1.10
N LYS A 43 20.68 -3.57 -1.62
CA LYS A 43 22.03 -3.69 -2.20
C LYS A 43 22.23 -2.82 -3.43
N TYR A 44 21.14 -2.35 -4.04
CA TYR A 44 21.13 -1.47 -5.21
C TYR A 44 21.13 0.03 -4.83
N CYS A 45 21.04 0.36 -3.54
CA CYS A 45 21.24 1.72 -3.06
C CYS A 45 22.73 1.98 -2.87
N THR A 46 23.32 2.80 -3.73
CA THR A 46 24.74 3.18 -3.68
C THR A 46 25.02 4.07 -2.49
N GLY A 47 24.10 4.97 -2.16
CA GLY A 47 24.18 5.86 -1.01
C GLY A 47 22.81 6.37 -0.59
N SER A 48 22.68 6.74 0.68
CA SER A 48 21.43 7.26 1.22
C SER A 48 21.64 8.57 1.96
N PHE A 49 20.60 9.41 1.95
CA PHE A 49 20.61 10.68 2.66
C PHE A 49 19.24 11.01 3.22
N ARG A 50 19.20 11.94 4.19
CA ARG A 50 17.96 12.43 4.77
C ARG A 50 17.74 13.87 4.39
N TYR A 51 16.48 14.21 4.07
CA TYR A 51 16.06 15.57 3.73
C TYR A 51 15.03 16.09 4.75
N PRO A 52 14.80 17.43 4.83
CA PRO A 52 13.74 18.04 5.63
C PRO A 52 12.36 17.50 5.26
N SER A 53 11.41 17.54 6.19
CA SER A 53 10.03 17.11 5.94
C SER A 53 9.39 17.97 4.84
N VAL A 54 8.88 17.31 3.82
CA VAL A 54 8.18 17.95 2.70
C VAL A 54 6.93 18.72 3.16
N GLY A 55 6.22 18.19 4.16
CA GLY A 55 5.01 18.81 4.69
C GLY A 55 5.27 19.91 5.71
N ASP A 56 6.34 19.77 6.55
CA ASP A 56 6.64 20.76 7.61
C ASP A 56 7.52 21.90 7.10
N ASP A 57 8.43 21.64 6.13
CA ASP A 57 9.42 22.61 5.64
C ASP A 57 9.67 22.41 4.14
N PRO A 58 8.67 22.74 3.28
CA PRO A 58 8.77 22.55 1.83
C PRO A 58 9.89 23.32 1.17
N GLU A 59 10.14 24.57 1.58
CA GLU A 59 11.24 25.38 1.03
C GLU A 59 12.60 24.84 1.47
N GLY A 60 12.75 24.47 2.73
CA GLY A 60 13.96 23.82 3.23
C GLY A 60 14.23 22.48 2.54
N PHE A 61 13.20 21.74 2.16
CA PHE A 61 13.34 20.55 1.32
C PHE A 61 13.91 20.90 -0.06
N VAL A 62 13.36 21.91 -0.74
CA VAL A 62 13.84 22.34 -2.08
C VAL A 62 15.29 22.80 -2.00
N ASP A 63 15.63 23.67 -1.04
CA ASP A 63 16.99 24.17 -0.84
C ASP A 63 17.97 23.03 -0.60
N PHE A 64 17.62 22.11 0.31
CA PHE A 64 18.43 20.94 0.61
C PHE A 64 18.65 20.06 -0.63
N MET A 65 17.58 19.79 -1.40
CA MET A 65 17.66 18.92 -2.57
C MET A 65 18.49 19.55 -3.70
N VAL A 66 18.42 20.85 -3.90
CA VAL A 66 19.28 21.56 -4.87
C VAL A 66 20.76 21.38 -4.51
N GLU A 67 21.14 21.58 -3.25
CA GLU A 67 22.51 21.37 -2.80
C GLU A 67 22.91 19.89 -2.89
N LYS A 68 22.03 18.98 -2.55
CA LYS A 68 22.28 17.54 -2.64
C LYS A 68 22.50 17.07 -4.07
N VAL A 69 21.73 17.62 -5.02
CA VAL A 69 21.91 17.35 -6.45
C VAL A 69 23.29 17.84 -6.94
N LYS A 70 23.75 19.01 -6.49
CA LYS A 70 25.09 19.51 -6.81
C LYS A 70 26.21 18.63 -6.20
N GLU A 71 26.04 18.24 -4.93
CA GLU A 71 26.98 17.36 -4.20
C GLU A 71 27.14 16.00 -4.89
N LEU A 72 26.02 15.43 -5.34
CA LEU A 72 25.97 14.10 -5.95
C LEU A 72 26.19 14.11 -7.47
N LYS A 73 26.56 15.24 -8.07
CA LYS A 73 26.78 15.34 -9.51
C LYS A 73 27.89 14.36 -9.95
N PRO A 74 27.62 13.48 -10.93
CA PRO A 74 28.65 12.60 -11.48
C PRO A 74 29.68 13.39 -12.30
N PRO A 75 30.77 12.75 -12.72
CA PRO A 75 31.72 13.35 -13.67
C PRO A 75 31.01 13.90 -14.91
N GLU A 76 31.62 14.91 -15.53
CA GLU A 76 31.07 15.56 -16.73
C GLU A 76 30.83 14.53 -17.86
N GLY A 77 29.65 14.64 -18.50
CA GLY A 77 29.25 13.73 -19.59
C GLY A 77 28.49 12.48 -19.12
N GLU A 78 28.50 12.17 -17.81
CA GLU A 78 27.73 11.03 -17.30
C GLU A 78 26.24 11.39 -17.12
N PRO A 79 25.32 10.48 -17.50
CA PRO A 79 23.88 10.66 -17.30
C PRO A 79 23.50 10.87 -15.82
N TYR A 80 22.63 11.85 -15.55
CA TYR A 80 22.21 12.17 -14.19
C TYR A 80 20.73 12.57 -14.14
N VAL A 81 19.93 11.82 -13.39
CA VAL A 81 18.46 11.97 -13.37
C VAL A 81 17.95 12.01 -11.93
N LEU A 82 17.05 12.98 -11.66
CA LEU A 82 16.28 13.07 -10.42
C LEU A 82 14.90 12.46 -10.65
N MET A 83 14.54 11.46 -9.86
CA MET A 83 13.26 10.74 -9.91
C MET A 83 12.49 10.92 -8.61
N PRO A 84 11.70 11.98 -8.47
CA PRO A 84 10.83 12.14 -7.32
C PRO A 84 9.66 11.16 -7.40
N VAL A 85 9.19 10.68 -6.23
CA VAL A 85 8.31 9.51 -6.18
C VAL A 85 6.91 9.83 -5.67
N HIS A 86 6.76 10.79 -4.76
CA HIS A 86 5.49 11.09 -4.13
C HIS A 86 5.22 12.60 -4.08
N LYS A 87 4.91 13.18 -2.94
CA LYS A 87 4.61 14.62 -2.76
C LYS A 87 5.76 15.52 -3.20
N GLU A 88 7.00 15.04 -3.13
CA GLU A 88 8.19 15.73 -3.64
C GLU A 88 8.09 16.08 -5.12
N THR A 89 7.32 15.29 -5.88
CA THR A 89 7.15 15.48 -7.33
C THR A 89 6.61 16.86 -7.65
N TRP A 90 5.60 17.32 -6.90
CA TRP A 90 5.00 18.65 -7.09
C TRP A 90 5.96 19.77 -6.77
N LEU A 91 6.69 19.68 -5.64
CA LEU A 91 7.67 20.71 -5.27
C LEU A 91 8.82 20.78 -6.27
N ILE A 92 9.32 19.64 -6.71
CA ILE A 92 10.41 19.60 -7.70
C ILE A 92 9.91 20.11 -9.06
N ALA A 93 8.70 19.78 -9.48
CA ALA A 93 8.11 20.31 -10.72
C ALA A 93 7.91 21.84 -10.64
N LYS A 94 7.42 22.36 -9.50
CA LYS A 94 7.20 23.79 -9.26
C LYS A 94 8.49 24.59 -9.27
N HIS A 95 9.59 24.03 -8.78
CA HIS A 95 10.90 24.69 -8.71
C HIS A 95 11.90 24.07 -9.70
N ARG A 96 11.42 23.54 -10.83
CA ARG A 96 12.21 22.80 -11.84
C ARG A 96 13.46 23.57 -12.29
N GLU A 97 13.34 24.87 -12.51
CA GLU A 97 14.43 25.73 -12.97
C GLU A 97 15.63 25.76 -12.02
N ARG A 98 15.46 25.43 -10.76
CA ARG A 98 16.53 25.32 -9.77
C ARG A 98 17.32 24.01 -9.88
N PHE A 99 16.71 22.97 -10.45
CA PHE A 99 17.28 21.62 -10.58
C PHE A 99 17.91 21.37 -11.95
N GLU A 100 17.26 21.78 -13.04
CA GLU A 100 17.67 21.47 -14.41
C GLU A 100 19.08 21.91 -14.82
N PRO A 101 19.71 22.97 -14.26
CA PRO A 101 21.12 23.26 -14.51
C PRO A 101 22.09 22.18 -14.00
N HIS A 102 21.62 21.26 -13.15
CA HIS A 102 22.46 20.31 -12.45
C HIS A 102 22.09 18.85 -12.72
N VAL A 103 20.80 18.55 -12.99
CA VAL A 103 20.26 17.20 -13.13
C VAL A 103 19.06 17.19 -14.09
N ARG A 104 18.82 16.09 -14.79
CA ARG A 104 17.61 15.93 -15.61
C ARG A 104 16.41 15.63 -14.70
N VAL A 105 15.27 16.29 -14.99
CA VAL A 105 14.01 16.16 -14.23
C VAL A 105 12.90 15.73 -15.19
N PRO A 106 12.72 14.42 -15.44
CA PRO A 106 11.75 13.92 -16.44
C PRO A 106 10.33 13.91 -15.87
N LEU A 107 9.75 15.07 -15.72
CA LEU A 107 8.39 15.31 -15.26
C LEU A 107 7.63 16.13 -16.28
N THR A 108 6.31 16.03 -16.27
CA THR A 108 5.46 17.00 -16.97
C THR A 108 5.56 18.40 -16.32
N SER A 109 4.94 19.43 -16.90
CA SER A 109 4.92 20.75 -16.30
C SER A 109 4.11 20.76 -14.99
N TYR A 110 4.40 21.68 -14.08
CA TYR A 110 3.62 21.88 -12.86
C TYR A 110 2.16 22.16 -13.18
N GLU A 111 1.89 22.98 -14.19
CA GLU A 111 0.54 23.30 -14.66
C GLU A 111 -0.24 22.03 -15.09
N ASN A 112 0.37 21.13 -15.85
CA ASN A 112 -0.25 19.87 -16.23
C ASN A 112 -0.54 18.98 -15.02
N MET A 113 0.36 18.97 -14.02
CA MET A 113 0.12 18.25 -12.78
C MET A 113 -1.09 18.78 -12.03
N GLU A 114 -1.20 20.11 -11.87
CA GLU A 114 -2.34 20.76 -11.22
C GLU A 114 -3.65 20.46 -11.95
N ARG A 115 -3.67 20.64 -13.28
CA ARG A 115 -4.87 20.37 -14.11
C ARG A 115 -5.36 18.94 -14.04
N THR A 116 -4.47 17.98 -13.89
CA THR A 116 -4.85 16.56 -13.83
C THR A 116 -5.10 16.07 -12.41
N HIS A 117 -4.52 16.70 -11.39
CA HIS A 117 -4.70 16.35 -10.00
C HIS A 117 -5.98 16.93 -9.40
N ASP A 118 -6.34 18.16 -9.76
CA ASP A 118 -7.62 18.75 -9.39
C ASP A 118 -8.76 18.02 -10.10
N LYS A 119 -9.60 17.32 -9.33
CA LYS A 119 -10.67 16.47 -9.85
C LYS A 119 -11.73 17.24 -10.62
N GLY A 120 -11.89 18.54 -10.32
CA GLY A 120 -12.82 19.43 -11.05
C GLY A 120 -12.27 19.79 -12.41
N GLN A 121 -10.99 20.18 -12.51
CA GLN A 121 -10.33 20.50 -13.78
C GLN A 121 -10.18 19.26 -14.66
N LEU A 122 -9.84 18.11 -14.05
CA LEU A 122 -9.79 16.83 -14.77
C LEU A 122 -11.15 16.47 -15.38
N ALA A 123 -12.26 16.72 -14.67
CA ALA A 123 -13.60 16.43 -15.17
C ALA A 123 -13.90 17.26 -16.42
N VAL A 124 -13.60 18.56 -16.40
CA VAL A 124 -13.77 19.45 -17.56
C VAL A 124 -12.92 18.98 -18.75
N LEU A 125 -11.63 18.71 -18.51
CA LEU A 125 -10.72 18.26 -19.56
C LEU A 125 -11.16 16.91 -20.17
N ALA A 126 -11.60 15.96 -19.34
CA ALA A 126 -12.09 14.68 -19.82
C ALA A 126 -13.36 14.83 -20.69
N GLU A 127 -14.28 15.71 -20.29
CA GLU A 127 -15.49 16.00 -21.07
C GLU A 127 -15.15 16.62 -22.44
N GLU A 128 -14.24 17.60 -22.48
CA GLU A 128 -13.76 18.23 -23.72
C GLU A 128 -13.15 17.20 -24.68
N LEU A 129 -12.48 16.19 -24.14
CA LEU A 129 -11.85 15.12 -24.94
C LEU A 129 -12.78 13.92 -25.20
N GLY A 130 -14.04 13.96 -24.74
CA GLY A 130 -14.98 12.85 -24.89
C GLY A 130 -14.52 11.59 -24.15
N ILE A 131 -13.84 11.74 -22.99
CA ILE A 131 -13.44 10.64 -22.10
C ILE A 131 -14.54 10.46 -21.06
N THR A 132 -14.98 9.23 -20.89
CA THR A 132 -16.04 8.91 -19.93
C THR A 132 -15.55 9.10 -18.49
N ILE A 133 -16.26 9.93 -17.74
CA ILE A 133 -16.07 10.15 -16.30
C ILE A 133 -17.39 9.93 -15.56
N PRO A 134 -17.39 9.65 -14.24
CA PRO A 134 -18.61 9.68 -13.47
C PRO A 134 -19.19 11.09 -13.45
N ARG A 135 -20.52 11.23 -13.55
CA ARG A 135 -21.16 12.54 -13.45
C ARG A 135 -20.71 13.27 -12.20
N THR A 136 -20.08 14.43 -12.38
CA THR A 136 -19.47 15.20 -11.29
C THR A 136 -20.13 16.58 -11.24
N ARG A 137 -20.62 16.98 -10.07
CA ARG A 137 -21.20 18.31 -9.84
C ARG A 137 -20.36 19.08 -8.83
N GLN A 138 -20.14 20.35 -9.12
CA GLN A 138 -19.46 21.32 -8.25
C GLN A 138 -20.52 22.27 -7.68
N PHE A 139 -20.35 22.65 -6.42
CA PHE A 139 -21.23 23.59 -5.72
C PHE A 139 -20.40 24.69 -5.08
N THR A 140 -20.85 25.93 -5.17
CA THR A 140 -20.22 27.09 -4.57
C THR A 140 -20.95 27.58 -3.30
N SER A 141 -22.09 26.94 -2.98
CA SER A 141 -22.82 27.17 -1.73
C SER A 141 -23.57 25.92 -1.30
N VAL A 142 -23.87 25.85 -0.01
CA VAL A 142 -24.73 24.81 0.57
C VAL A 142 -26.15 24.87 0.01
N ASP A 143 -26.64 26.08 -0.28
CA ASP A 143 -27.99 26.29 -0.85
C ASP A 143 -28.09 25.77 -2.29
N ASP A 144 -27.01 25.86 -3.07
CA ASP A 144 -26.94 25.29 -4.42
C ASP A 144 -27.03 23.75 -4.35
N LEU A 145 -26.33 23.13 -3.39
CA LEU A 145 -26.46 21.71 -3.15
C LEU A 145 -27.89 21.32 -2.80
N TYR A 146 -28.55 22.04 -1.86
CA TYR A 146 -29.93 21.75 -1.47
C TYR A 146 -30.91 21.80 -2.67
N ARG A 147 -30.73 22.76 -3.56
CA ARG A 147 -31.56 22.90 -4.78
C ARG A 147 -31.33 21.73 -5.74
N ALA A 148 -30.11 21.22 -5.82
CA ALA A 148 -29.74 20.13 -6.73
C ALA A 148 -30.09 18.72 -6.22
N ILE A 149 -30.34 18.54 -4.91
CA ILE A 149 -30.63 17.24 -4.32
C ILE A 149 -31.71 16.42 -5.07
N PRO A 150 -32.85 16.99 -5.50
CA PRO A 150 -33.87 16.23 -6.22
C PRO A 150 -33.40 15.61 -7.54
N GLU A 151 -32.30 16.12 -8.10
CA GLU A 151 -31.71 15.67 -9.36
C GLU A 151 -30.49 14.74 -9.16
N ILE A 152 -30.06 14.53 -7.90
CA ILE A 152 -28.92 13.69 -7.58
C ILE A 152 -29.35 12.25 -7.38
N GLU A 153 -28.89 11.37 -8.26
CA GLU A 153 -29.10 9.92 -8.12
C GLU A 153 -28.14 9.34 -7.07
N LEU A 154 -28.71 8.90 -5.94
CA LEU A 154 -27.95 8.26 -4.86
C LEU A 154 -27.74 6.76 -5.12
N PRO A 155 -26.65 6.14 -4.62
CA PRO A 155 -25.59 6.75 -3.82
C PRO A 155 -24.61 7.57 -4.64
N VAL A 156 -23.94 8.53 -3.97
CA VAL A 156 -22.86 9.35 -4.55
C VAL A 156 -21.63 9.33 -3.67
N PHE A 157 -20.49 9.70 -4.24
CA PHE A 157 -19.33 10.08 -3.48
C PHE A 157 -19.26 11.60 -3.29
N LEU A 158 -19.00 11.99 -2.05
CA LEU A 158 -18.54 13.33 -1.71
C LEU A 158 -17.02 13.30 -1.62
N LYS A 159 -16.34 14.18 -2.36
CA LYS A 159 -14.87 14.20 -2.45
C LYS A 159 -14.35 15.63 -2.27
N VAL A 160 -13.30 15.82 -1.46
CA VAL A 160 -12.50 17.05 -1.55
C VAL A 160 -11.78 17.09 -2.92
N ARG A 161 -11.50 18.29 -3.44
CA ARG A 161 -10.86 18.48 -4.76
C ARG A 161 -9.46 17.88 -4.76
N GLU A 162 -8.70 18.11 -3.71
CA GLU A 162 -7.36 17.58 -3.49
C GLU A 162 -7.39 16.62 -2.29
N GLY A 163 -7.09 15.36 -2.52
CA GLY A 163 -7.08 14.35 -1.47
C GLY A 163 -6.54 13.04 -2.01
N SER A 164 -5.84 12.29 -1.17
CA SER A 164 -5.26 10.99 -1.49
C SER A 164 -5.59 9.96 -0.40
N ALA A 165 -5.45 8.67 -0.72
CA ALA A 165 -5.62 7.56 0.21
C ALA A 165 -6.96 7.55 1.00
N GLY A 166 -8.05 8.04 0.38
CA GLY A 166 -9.39 8.06 0.97
C GLY A 166 -9.64 9.20 1.96
N VAL A 167 -8.70 10.13 2.16
CA VAL A 167 -8.92 11.34 2.95
C VAL A 167 -9.86 12.28 2.19
N GLY A 168 -10.90 12.78 2.87
CA GLY A 168 -11.90 13.64 2.22
C GLY A 168 -12.80 12.90 1.20
N LEU A 169 -13.00 11.60 1.37
CA LEU A 169 -13.89 10.77 0.58
C LEU A 169 -14.98 10.16 1.47
N LYS A 170 -16.25 10.34 1.08
CA LYS A 170 -17.38 9.72 1.79
C LYS A 170 -18.46 9.28 0.83
N LYS A 171 -18.92 8.03 0.94
CA LYS A 171 -20.08 7.54 0.21
C LYS A 171 -21.35 7.93 0.95
N CYS A 172 -22.27 8.61 0.27
CA CYS A 172 -23.53 9.07 0.82
C CYS A 172 -24.69 8.33 0.17
N HIS A 173 -25.54 7.74 0.98
CA HIS A 173 -26.70 6.93 0.53
C HIS A 173 -28.03 7.68 0.63
N THR A 174 -28.09 8.75 1.42
CA THR A 174 -29.31 9.57 1.58
C THR A 174 -28.99 11.05 1.41
N PRO A 175 -30.00 11.88 1.11
CA PRO A 175 -29.86 13.34 1.04
C PRO A 175 -29.34 13.94 2.34
N GLU A 176 -29.76 13.43 3.49
CA GLU A 176 -29.35 13.88 4.81
C GLU A 176 -27.87 13.59 5.08
N GLU A 177 -27.40 12.39 4.69
CA GLU A 177 -25.97 12.04 4.76
C GLU A 177 -25.14 12.96 3.88
N LEU A 178 -25.61 13.23 2.64
CA LEU A 178 -24.90 14.09 1.69
C LEU A 178 -24.76 15.52 2.24
N THR A 179 -25.87 16.12 2.67
CA THR A 179 -25.88 17.50 3.17
C THR A 179 -25.11 17.67 4.47
N GLY A 180 -25.26 16.70 5.39
CA GLY A 180 -24.51 16.69 6.64
C GLY A 180 -23.01 16.57 6.41
N SER A 181 -22.60 15.64 5.55
CA SER A 181 -21.18 15.41 5.21
C SER A 181 -20.57 16.57 4.44
N PHE A 182 -21.34 17.21 3.55
CA PHE A 182 -20.88 18.38 2.82
C PHE A 182 -20.51 19.53 3.78
N LYS A 183 -21.37 19.84 4.75
CA LYS A 183 -21.09 20.82 5.80
C LYS A 183 -19.88 20.44 6.64
N GLU A 184 -19.83 19.16 7.07
CA GLU A 184 -18.70 18.62 7.84
C GLU A 184 -17.36 18.79 7.09
N PHE A 185 -17.34 18.60 5.76
CA PHE A 185 -16.13 18.75 4.97
C PHE A 185 -15.76 20.23 4.81
N VAL A 186 -16.75 21.08 4.49
CA VAL A 186 -16.51 22.53 4.34
C VAL A 186 -15.92 23.10 5.65
N GLU A 187 -16.52 22.77 6.80
CA GLU A 187 -16.06 23.26 8.11
C GLU A 187 -14.76 22.56 8.57
N GLY A 188 -14.67 21.24 8.35
CA GLY A 188 -13.55 20.42 8.85
C GLY A 188 -12.23 20.64 8.11
N PHE A 189 -12.29 21.02 6.83
CA PHE A 189 -11.13 21.35 6.00
C PHE A 189 -10.95 22.86 5.79
N ASP A 190 -11.82 23.71 6.38
CA ASP A 190 -11.79 25.18 6.24
C ASP A 190 -11.79 25.63 4.77
N LEU A 191 -12.72 25.04 3.96
CA LEU A 191 -12.74 25.24 2.51
C LEU A 191 -13.40 26.55 2.11
N ALA A 192 -12.77 27.27 1.16
CA ALA A 192 -13.38 28.39 0.45
C ALA A 192 -14.42 27.90 -0.58
N PRO A 193 -15.40 28.72 -1.00
CA PRO A 193 -16.46 28.30 -1.93
C PRO A 193 -15.94 27.68 -3.25
N GLU A 194 -14.83 28.14 -3.76
CA GLU A 194 -14.15 27.62 -4.95
C GLU A 194 -13.58 26.20 -4.75
N ASP A 195 -13.27 25.83 -3.49
CA ASP A 195 -12.66 24.55 -3.11
C ASP A 195 -13.67 23.57 -2.52
N TYR A 196 -14.95 23.90 -2.54
CA TYR A 196 -16.00 23.05 -1.99
C TYR A 196 -15.97 21.64 -2.58
N PRO A 197 -16.39 20.61 -1.77
CA PRO A 197 -16.35 19.22 -2.18
C PRO A 197 -17.16 18.97 -3.44
N LEU A 198 -16.69 18.04 -4.26
CA LEU A 198 -17.39 17.55 -5.43
C LEU A 198 -18.38 16.46 -5.04
N VAL A 199 -19.57 16.47 -5.66
CA VAL A 199 -20.53 15.37 -5.60
C VAL A 199 -20.42 14.58 -6.90
N GLN A 200 -19.95 13.34 -6.78
CA GLN A 200 -19.66 12.46 -7.91
C GLN A 200 -20.54 11.21 -7.88
N GLN A 201 -21.06 10.83 -9.02
CA GLN A 201 -21.81 9.58 -9.21
C GLN A 201 -21.00 8.39 -8.70
N PHE A 202 -21.66 7.52 -7.93
CA PHE A 202 -21.08 6.22 -7.60
C PHE A 202 -21.20 5.28 -8.81
N VAL A 203 -20.08 4.82 -9.32
CA VAL A 203 -20.02 3.79 -10.36
C VAL A 203 -19.71 2.46 -9.69
N GLU A 204 -20.66 1.52 -9.76
CA GLU A 204 -20.41 0.16 -9.31
C GLU A 204 -19.54 -0.57 -10.33
N GLY A 205 -18.45 -1.20 -9.87
CA GLY A 205 -17.54 -1.87 -10.78
C GLY A 205 -16.21 -2.25 -10.11
N GLN A 206 -15.19 -2.53 -10.93
CA GLN A 206 -13.86 -2.90 -10.49
C GLN A 206 -12.84 -1.80 -10.84
N ASP A 207 -11.80 -1.70 -10.02
CA ASP A 207 -10.72 -0.72 -10.21
C ASP A 207 -9.62 -1.29 -11.10
N TYR A 208 -9.25 -0.49 -12.09
CA TYR A 208 -8.16 -0.72 -13.03
C TYR A 208 -7.24 0.48 -13.04
N CYS A 209 -5.95 0.24 -13.16
CA CYS A 209 -4.94 1.27 -13.23
C CYS A 209 -4.24 1.18 -14.59
N VAL A 210 -4.37 2.21 -15.40
CA VAL A 210 -3.61 2.38 -16.64
C VAL A 210 -2.35 3.16 -16.33
N THR A 211 -1.20 2.56 -16.58
CA THR A 211 0.10 3.18 -16.33
C THR A 211 0.79 3.50 -17.65
N VAL A 212 1.37 4.67 -17.72
CA VAL A 212 1.93 5.20 -18.97
C VAL A 212 3.24 5.92 -18.74
N LEU A 213 4.07 5.91 -19.78
CA LEU A 213 5.25 6.74 -19.91
C LEU A 213 5.17 7.53 -21.20
N PHE A 214 5.34 8.82 -21.10
CA PHE A 214 5.34 9.73 -22.25
C PHE A 214 6.67 10.44 -22.44
N ASP A 215 7.00 10.68 -23.68
CA ASP A 215 8.12 11.51 -24.11
C ASP A 215 7.58 12.66 -24.96
N HIS A 216 7.35 13.82 -24.32
CA HIS A 216 6.82 15.06 -24.93
C HIS A 216 5.59 14.80 -25.82
N GLY A 217 4.52 14.27 -25.24
CA GLY A 217 3.25 13.98 -25.91
C GLY A 217 3.20 12.65 -26.68
N ARG A 218 4.33 11.94 -26.80
CA ARG A 218 4.38 10.62 -27.43
C ARG A 218 4.36 9.52 -26.38
N CYS A 219 3.39 8.63 -26.43
CA CYS A 219 3.36 7.44 -25.57
C CYS A 219 4.54 6.50 -25.93
N VAL A 220 5.34 6.18 -24.92
CA VAL A 220 6.50 5.28 -25.01
C VAL A 220 6.16 3.88 -24.53
N ALA A 221 5.37 3.80 -23.45
CA ALA A 221 4.91 2.56 -22.88
C ALA A 221 3.54 2.77 -22.21
N CYS A 222 2.67 1.78 -22.36
CA CYS A 222 1.36 1.73 -21.73
C CYS A 222 1.06 0.30 -21.31
N MET A 223 0.55 0.12 -20.10
CA MET A 223 0.02 -1.15 -19.62
C MET A 223 -1.08 -0.94 -18.60
N THR A 224 -1.95 -1.93 -18.47
CA THR A 224 -3.03 -1.93 -17.51
C THR A 224 -2.87 -3.07 -16.52
N TYR A 225 -3.15 -2.81 -15.27
CA TYR A 225 -3.34 -3.84 -14.26
C TYR A 225 -4.63 -3.61 -13.48
N ARG A 226 -5.12 -4.65 -12.82
CA ARG A 226 -6.23 -4.53 -11.88
C ARG A 226 -5.85 -5.04 -10.51
N ASN A 227 -6.51 -4.48 -9.50
CA ASN A 227 -6.44 -4.98 -8.13
C ASN A 227 -7.40 -6.16 -7.98
N VAL A 228 -6.83 -7.38 -7.94
CA VAL A 228 -7.61 -8.61 -7.66
C VAL A 228 -8.11 -8.62 -6.22
N ARG A 229 -7.31 -8.01 -5.33
CA ARG A 229 -7.63 -7.79 -3.92
C ARG A 229 -7.14 -6.43 -3.49
N ALA A 230 -7.91 -5.79 -2.61
CA ALA A 230 -7.55 -4.54 -1.97
C ALA A 230 -7.83 -4.61 -0.46
N PHE A 231 -7.19 -3.77 0.33
CA PHE A 231 -7.52 -3.60 1.74
C PHE A 231 -7.51 -2.12 2.11
N PRO A 232 -8.59 -1.60 2.71
CA PRO A 232 -9.95 -2.17 2.83
C PRO A 232 -10.58 -2.52 1.48
N ARG A 233 -11.55 -3.44 1.46
CA ARG A 233 -12.09 -4.10 0.26
C ARG A 233 -12.51 -3.17 -0.88
N ASP A 234 -13.21 -2.07 -0.56
CA ASP A 234 -13.87 -1.23 -1.57
C ASP A 234 -13.12 0.07 -1.88
N THR A 235 -12.18 0.47 -1.04
CA THR A 235 -11.52 1.79 -1.12
C THR A 235 -10.02 1.73 -0.83
N GLY A 236 -9.47 0.54 -0.65
CA GLY A 236 -8.11 0.34 -0.15
C GLY A 236 -7.06 0.17 -1.24
N ALA A 237 -5.81 0.14 -0.79
CA ALA A 237 -4.67 -0.13 -1.65
C ALA A 237 -4.67 -1.56 -2.20
N GLY A 238 -4.20 -1.74 -3.42
CA GLY A 238 -4.07 -3.04 -4.08
C GLY A 238 -3.15 -4.00 -3.30
N ALA A 239 -3.71 -5.14 -2.89
CA ALA A 239 -3.02 -6.19 -2.16
C ALA A 239 -2.44 -7.25 -3.10
N LEU A 240 -3.21 -7.68 -4.08
CA LEU A 240 -2.82 -8.60 -5.14
C LEU A 240 -3.21 -7.99 -6.48
N ARG A 241 -2.27 -7.95 -7.42
CA ARG A 241 -2.43 -7.31 -8.73
C ARG A 241 -2.18 -8.31 -9.83
N GLU A 242 -2.85 -8.13 -10.97
CA GLU A 242 -2.58 -8.87 -12.21
C GLU A 242 -2.62 -7.95 -13.42
N THR A 243 -1.78 -8.26 -14.40
CA THR A 243 -1.75 -7.53 -15.67
C THR A 243 -2.92 -7.93 -16.55
N VAL A 244 -3.59 -6.94 -17.15
CA VAL A 244 -4.75 -7.14 -18.01
C VAL A 244 -4.70 -6.20 -19.22
N ARG A 245 -5.60 -6.41 -20.19
CA ARG A 245 -5.84 -5.45 -21.28
C ARG A 245 -7.13 -4.69 -21.04
N LEU A 246 -7.10 -3.38 -21.28
CA LEU A 246 -8.29 -2.53 -21.24
C LEU A 246 -8.16 -1.45 -22.34
N PRO A 247 -8.31 -1.83 -23.63
CA PRO A 247 -7.96 -0.96 -24.76
C PRO A 247 -8.67 0.37 -24.78
N GLU A 248 -9.93 0.44 -24.32
CA GLU A 248 -10.70 1.69 -24.26
C GLU A 248 -10.12 2.67 -23.24
N ALA A 249 -9.72 2.17 -22.06
CA ALA A 249 -9.09 3.01 -21.02
C ALA A 249 -7.66 3.39 -21.42
N GLU A 250 -6.90 2.47 -22.06
CA GLU A 250 -5.56 2.74 -22.59
C GLU A 250 -5.62 3.86 -23.64
N ALA A 251 -6.56 3.79 -24.59
CA ALA A 251 -6.77 4.82 -25.61
C ALA A 251 -7.24 6.16 -25.00
N ALA A 252 -8.06 6.13 -23.94
CA ALA A 252 -8.49 7.34 -23.23
C ALA A 252 -7.29 8.00 -22.51
N ALA A 253 -6.45 7.21 -21.85
CA ALA A 253 -5.23 7.68 -21.18
C ALA A 253 -4.24 8.30 -22.18
N GLU A 254 -4.00 7.63 -23.32
CA GLU A 254 -3.14 8.15 -24.38
C GLU A 254 -3.66 9.49 -24.92
N ARG A 255 -4.95 9.59 -25.21
CA ARG A 255 -5.56 10.81 -25.76
C ARG A 255 -5.44 11.97 -24.77
N LEU A 256 -5.75 11.75 -23.47
CA LEU A 256 -5.68 12.75 -22.42
C LEU A 256 -4.28 13.34 -22.30
N LEU A 257 -3.28 12.45 -22.19
CA LEU A 257 -1.91 12.88 -21.90
C LEU A 257 -1.16 13.38 -23.14
N ALA A 258 -1.51 12.89 -24.34
CA ALA A 258 -0.99 13.43 -25.59
C ALA A 258 -1.45 14.88 -25.82
N GLU A 259 -2.73 15.20 -25.53
CA GLU A 259 -3.28 16.55 -25.61
C GLU A 259 -2.54 17.55 -24.70
N LEU A 260 -2.10 17.09 -23.53
CA LEU A 260 -1.31 17.87 -22.58
C LEU A 260 0.18 17.96 -22.92
N GLY A 261 0.65 17.35 -24.03
CA GLY A 261 2.07 17.27 -24.33
C GLY A 261 2.88 16.61 -23.21
N TRP A 262 2.30 15.61 -22.54
CA TRP A 262 2.85 15.01 -21.32
C TRP A 262 4.28 14.53 -21.50
N HIS A 263 5.09 14.68 -20.43
CA HIS A 263 6.43 14.10 -20.35
C HIS A 263 6.63 13.46 -18.98
N GLY A 264 7.12 12.21 -18.94
CA GLY A 264 7.29 11.44 -17.72
C GLY A 264 6.17 10.43 -17.50
N MET A 265 6.09 9.93 -16.27
CA MET A 265 5.16 8.87 -15.88
C MET A 265 3.83 9.42 -15.39
N ALA A 266 2.78 8.62 -15.58
CA ALA A 266 1.50 8.80 -14.89
C ALA A 266 0.80 7.46 -14.68
N GLU A 267 -0.09 7.41 -13.70
CA GLU A 267 -1.09 6.38 -13.50
C GLU A 267 -2.47 7.00 -13.56
N LEU A 268 -3.37 6.38 -14.29
CA LEU A 268 -4.76 6.79 -14.40
C LEU A 268 -5.64 5.70 -13.82
N ASP A 269 -6.44 6.07 -12.83
CA ASP A 269 -7.37 5.15 -12.18
C ASP A 269 -8.71 5.15 -12.90
N PHE A 270 -9.16 3.97 -13.30
CA PHE A 270 -10.45 3.75 -13.94
C PHE A 270 -11.33 2.84 -13.11
N ARG A 271 -12.62 3.16 -13.07
CA ARG A 271 -13.67 2.27 -12.58
C ARG A 271 -14.40 1.67 -13.77
N VAL A 272 -14.34 0.34 -13.93
CA VAL A 272 -15.00 -0.36 -15.02
C VAL A 272 -16.34 -0.90 -14.52
N ALA A 273 -17.42 -0.41 -15.11
CA ALA A 273 -18.78 -0.82 -14.77
C ALA A 273 -19.09 -2.22 -15.30
N ALA A 274 -20.22 -2.78 -14.89
CA ALA A 274 -20.63 -4.14 -15.27
C ALA A 274 -20.85 -4.33 -16.78
N ASP A 275 -21.16 -3.26 -17.50
CA ASP A 275 -21.30 -3.25 -18.97
C ASP A 275 -19.96 -3.14 -19.70
N GLY A 276 -18.85 -3.03 -18.97
CA GLY A 276 -17.50 -2.88 -19.51
C GLY A 276 -17.04 -1.44 -19.71
N THR A 277 -17.89 -0.44 -19.47
CA THR A 277 -17.55 0.98 -19.66
C THR A 277 -16.50 1.43 -18.65
N PRO A 278 -15.32 1.95 -19.09
CA PRO A 278 -14.31 2.50 -18.20
C PRO A 278 -14.60 3.98 -17.89
N TYR A 279 -14.71 4.30 -16.62
CA TYR A 279 -14.85 5.65 -16.11
C TYR A 279 -13.53 6.13 -15.51
N LEU A 280 -12.96 7.21 -16.04
CA LEU A 280 -11.76 7.84 -15.47
C LEU A 280 -12.09 8.46 -14.11
N ILE A 281 -11.33 8.10 -13.08
CA ILE A 281 -11.56 8.55 -11.70
C ILE A 281 -10.56 9.62 -11.29
N GLU A 282 -9.26 9.36 -11.54
CA GLU A 282 -8.18 10.30 -11.20
C GLU A 282 -6.91 10.03 -12.03
N VAL A 283 -6.02 11.02 -12.04
CA VAL A 283 -4.69 10.93 -12.62
C VAL A 283 -3.65 11.17 -11.54
N ASN A 284 -2.71 10.25 -11.41
CA ASN A 284 -1.57 10.33 -10.52
C ASN A 284 -0.30 10.69 -11.32
N PRO A 285 0.13 11.97 -11.36
CA PRO A 285 1.26 12.44 -12.18
C PRO A 285 2.62 12.12 -11.54
N ARG A 286 2.82 10.89 -11.10
CA ARG A 286 3.98 10.42 -10.33
C ARG A 286 4.17 8.92 -10.46
N PHE A 287 5.24 8.41 -9.82
CA PHE A 287 5.35 6.98 -9.57
C PHE A 287 4.16 6.47 -8.76
N PHE A 288 3.80 5.21 -8.94
CA PHE A 288 2.55 4.63 -8.44
C PHE A 288 2.78 3.32 -7.66
N GLY A 289 1.81 2.98 -6.81
CA GLY A 289 1.92 1.84 -5.90
C GLY A 289 2.07 0.48 -6.59
N GLY A 290 1.59 0.35 -7.84
CA GLY A 290 1.72 -0.84 -8.68
C GLY A 290 3.01 -0.93 -9.51
N LEU A 291 4.05 -0.13 -9.23
CA LEU A 291 5.27 -0.11 -10.05
C LEU A 291 5.96 -1.48 -10.15
N SER A 292 5.93 -2.27 -9.08
CA SER A 292 6.44 -3.65 -9.10
C SER A 292 5.67 -4.53 -10.09
N GLN A 293 4.35 -4.30 -10.25
CA GLN A 293 3.52 -5.01 -11.22
C GLN A 293 3.95 -4.72 -12.65
N ALA A 294 4.23 -3.45 -12.95
CA ALA A 294 4.71 -3.05 -14.25
C ALA A 294 6.06 -3.68 -14.60
N ILE A 295 7.01 -3.63 -13.66
CA ILE A 295 8.33 -4.26 -13.85
C ILE A 295 8.20 -5.78 -14.03
N ALA A 296 7.34 -6.43 -13.24
CA ALA A 296 7.06 -7.86 -13.39
C ALA A 296 6.42 -8.20 -14.75
N ALA A 297 5.62 -7.28 -15.30
CA ALA A 297 5.01 -7.38 -16.62
C ALA A 297 5.93 -6.96 -17.77
N ASN A 298 7.23 -6.87 -17.54
CA ASN A 298 8.24 -6.50 -18.54
C ASN A 298 8.23 -5.01 -18.96
N VAL A 299 7.47 -4.17 -18.26
CA VAL A 299 7.43 -2.72 -18.49
C VAL A 299 8.22 -2.01 -17.41
N ASP A 300 9.54 -1.91 -17.61
CA ASP A 300 10.46 -1.32 -16.65
C ASP A 300 10.46 0.22 -16.75
N TYR A 301 9.41 0.83 -16.24
CA TYR A 301 9.22 2.29 -16.30
C TYR A 301 10.39 3.10 -15.73
N PRO A 302 10.99 2.78 -14.57
CA PRO A 302 12.12 3.55 -14.07
C PRO A 302 13.32 3.58 -15.01
N HIS A 303 13.64 2.42 -15.62
CA HIS A 303 14.72 2.35 -16.59
C HIS A 303 14.36 3.07 -17.89
N LEU A 304 13.15 2.89 -18.42
CA LEU A 304 12.67 3.61 -19.60
C LEU A 304 12.67 5.13 -19.37
N LEU A 305 12.22 5.58 -18.20
CA LEU A 305 12.23 7.00 -17.82
C LEU A 305 13.66 7.55 -17.77
N PHE A 306 14.61 6.78 -17.23
CA PHE A 306 16.03 7.15 -17.24
C PHE A 306 16.57 7.33 -18.65
N ARG A 307 16.26 6.41 -19.53
CA ARG A 307 16.71 6.43 -20.94
C ARG A 307 16.16 7.65 -21.68
N ILE A 308 14.85 7.94 -21.61
CA ILE A 308 14.29 9.12 -22.29
C ILE A 308 14.83 10.43 -21.68
N ALA A 309 15.00 10.48 -20.35
CA ALA A 309 15.56 11.64 -19.66
C ALA A 309 17.01 11.94 -20.12
N THR A 310 17.74 10.94 -20.54
CA THR A 310 19.11 11.07 -21.05
C THR A 310 19.22 11.24 -22.55
N GLY A 311 18.05 11.37 -23.22
CA GLY A 311 17.96 11.66 -24.65
C GLY A 311 17.99 10.44 -25.57
N GLU A 312 17.85 9.24 -24.99
CA GLU A 312 17.75 8.01 -25.77
C GLU A 312 16.36 7.90 -26.40
N LYS A 313 16.30 7.63 -27.71
CA LYS A 313 15.05 7.32 -28.39
C LYS A 313 14.70 5.85 -28.15
N ILE A 314 13.47 5.64 -27.68
CA ILE A 314 12.93 4.30 -27.50
C ILE A 314 12.07 3.97 -28.71
N ASP A 315 12.49 2.98 -29.48
CA ASP A 315 11.78 2.49 -30.65
C ASP A 315 10.94 1.26 -30.25
N GLY A 316 9.62 1.37 -30.44
CA GLY A 316 8.65 0.34 -30.08
C GLY A 316 8.28 0.30 -28.59
N ALA A 317 7.04 -0.09 -28.32
CA ALA A 317 6.56 -0.32 -26.96
C ALA A 317 7.10 -1.67 -26.41
N PRO A 318 7.35 -1.76 -25.09
CA PRO A 318 7.69 -3.04 -24.46
C PRO A 318 6.60 -4.09 -24.69
N GLU A 319 7.02 -5.35 -24.87
CA GLU A 319 6.09 -6.49 -24.89
C GLU A 319 5.61 -6.78 -23.48
N VAL A 320 4.31 -6.64 -23.26
CA VAL A 320 3.69 -6.79 -21.93
C VAL A 320 3.44 -8.25 -21.60
N ASP A 321 3.94 -8.73 -20.46
CA ASP A 321 3.62 -10.05 -19.92
C ASP A 321 2.28 -10.01 -19.14
N TYR A 322 1.24 -10.55 -19.75
CA TYR A 322 -0.10 -10.64 -19.15
C TYR A 322 -0.25 -11.77 -18.13
N SER A 323 0.76 -12.59 -17.90
CA SER A 323 0.76 -13.59 -16.83
C SER A 323 1.28 -13.05 -15.49
N ALA A 324 1.91 -11.88 -15.52
CA ALA A 324 2.55 -11.28 -14.35
C ALA A 324 1.53 -10.93 -13.25
N ARG A 325 1.90 -11.28 -12.02
CA ARG A 325 1.18 -10.97 -10.79
C ARG A 325 2.12 -10.51 -9.71
N THR A 326 1.69 -9.53 -8.91
CA THR A 326 2.45 -9.07 -7.74
C THR A 326 1.59 -8.93 -6.52
N GLU A 327 2.24 -9.00 -5.36
CA GLU A 327 1.60 -8.91 -4.05
C GLU A 327 2.34 -7.92 -3.14
N ALA A 328 1.58 -7.02 -2.53
CA ALA A 328 2.06 -6.14 -1.47
C ALA A 328 2.01 -6.88 -0.12
N PRO A 329 3.14 -7.14 0.56
CA PRO A 329 3.20 -8.13 1.64
C PRO A 329 2.32 -7.81 2.85
N VAL A 330 2.30 -6.56 3.32
CA VAL A 330 1.52 -6.16 4.50
C VAL A 330 0.04 -6.02 4.15
N VAL A 331 -0.24 -5.35 3.03
CA VAL A 331 -1.62 -5.16 2.55
C VAL A 331 -2.25 -6.49 2.15
N GLY A 332 -1.47 -7.39 1.53
CA GLY A 332 -1.86 -8.75 1.17
C GLY A 332 -2.25 -9.60 2.38
N LEU A 333 -1.44 -9.53 3.45
CA LEU A 333 -1.77 -10.21 4.70
C LEU A 333 -3.09 -9.68 5.30
N LEU A 334 -3.27 -8.36 5.34
CA LEU A 334 -4.49 -7.75 5.88
C LEU A 334 -5.71 -8.06 5.03
N ALA A 335 -5.59 -8.01 3.70
CA ALA A 335 -6.66 -8.41 2.77
C ALA A 335 -7.05 -9.88 2.95
N THR A 336 -6.07 -10.75 3.19
CA THR A 336 -6.31 -12.17 3.45
C THR A 336 -7.04 -12.38 4.79
N LEU A 337 -6.62 -11.68 5.84
CA LEU A 337 -7.29 -11.75 7.15
C LEU A 337 -8.72 -11.20 7.09
N ASP A 338 -8.93 -10.12 6.33
CA ASP A 338 -10.26 -9.57 6.10
C ASP A 338 -11.16 -10.52 5.31
N GLU A 339 -10.65 -11.19 4.27
CA GLU A 339 -11.38 -12.21 3.53
C GLU A 339 -11.79 -13.38 4.42
N ILE A 340 -10.87 -13.84 5.28
CA ILE A 340 -11.16 -14.91 6.26
C ILE A 340 -12.25 -14.46 7.25
N ALA A 341 -12.17 -13.23 7.75
CA ALA A 341 -13.10 -12.70 8.74
C ALA A 341 -14.53 -12.54 8.19
N HIS A 342 -14.68 -12.35 6.88
CA HIS A 342 -15.97 -12.15 6.20
C HIS A 342 -16.40 -13.33 5.32
N ASP A 343 -15.68 -14.48 5.35
CA ASP A 343 -16.07 -15.66 4.58
C ASP A 343 -17.22 -16.39 5.26
N ASP A 344 -18.41 -16.29 4.67
CA ASP A 344 -19.63 -16.93 5.17
C ASP A 344 -19.46 -18.44 5.37
N ARG A 345 -18.63 -19.10 4.55
CA ARG A 345 -18.37 -20.55 4.67
C ARG A 345 -17.69 -20.89 6.00
N LEU A 346 -16.78 -20.04 6.48
CA LEU A 346 -16.13 -20.19 7.77
C LEU A 346 -17.01 -19.70 8.91
N LEU A 347 -17.67 -18.55 8.74
CA LEU A 347 -18.58 -17.99 9.73
C LEU A 347 -19.74 -18.96 10.04
N ASP A 348 -20.32 -19.62 9.04
CA ASP A 348 -21.40 -20.61 9.22
C ASP A 348 -20.94 -21.86 9.99
N ARG A 349 -19.68 -22.29 9.78
CA ARG A 349 -19.11 -23.39 10.56
C ARG A 349 -18.99 -23.04 12.04
N PHE A 350 -18.46 -21.86 12.34
CA PHE A 350 -18.34 -21.38 13.71
C PHE A 350 -19.68 -20.97 14.31
N ARG A 351 -20.62 -20.48 13.51
CA ARG A 351 -21.99 -20.15 13.94
C ARG A 351 -22.68 -21.39 14.51
N LYS A 352 -22.60 -22.54 13.84
CA LYS A 352 -23.14 -23.81 14.34
C LYS A 352 -22.53 -24.25 15.66
N VAL A 353 -21.21 -24.09 15.83
CA VAL A 353 -20.54 -24.37 17.11
C VAL A 353 -21.03 -23.44 18.20
N ARG A 354 -21.16 -22.15 17.91
CA ARG A 354 -21.69 -21.15 18.84
C ARG A 354 -23.14 -21.45 19.23
N ASP A 355 -23.97 -21.83 18.27
CA ASP A 355 -25.39 -22.11 18.49
C ASP A 355 -25.57 -23.35 19.37
N GLU A 356 -24.76 -24.40 19.17
CA GLU A 356 -24.74 -25.59 20.03
C GLU A 356 -24.21 -25.27 21.44
N LEU A 357 -23.18 -24.42 21.58
CA LEU A 357 -22.73 -23.92 22.88
C LEU A 357 -23.81 -23.11 23.59
N GLY A 358 -24.53 -22.28 22.86
CA GLY A 358 -25.66 -21.50 23.39
C GLY A 358 -26.83 -22.41 23.80
N ALA A 359 -27.09 -23.50 23.08
CA ALA A 359 -28.08 -24.50 23.45
C ALA A 359 -27.69 -25.24 24.75
N LEU A 360 -26.41 -25.62 24.87
CA LEU A 360 -25.85 -26.23 26.10
C LEU A 360 -25.98 -25.30 27.32
N GLY A 361 -25.71 -24.02 27.17
CA GLY A 361 -25.84 -23.05 28.27
C GLY A 361 -27.29 -22.81 28.74
N ARG A 362 -28.28 -23.23 27.95
CA ARG A 362 -29.71 -23.15 28.27
C ARG A 362 -30.33 -24.48 28.73
N SER A 363 -29.55 -25.57 28.64
CA SER A 363 -30.02 -26.90 29.04
C SER A 363 -29.96 -27.11 30.55
N SER A 364 -30.91 -27.84 31.13
CA SER A 364 -30.81 -28.33 32.49
C SER A 364 -29.70 -29.39 32.59
N LEU A 365 -29.14 -29.61 33.76
CA LEU A 365 -28.07 -30.62 33.98
C LEU A 365 -28.46 -32.03 33.55
N GLU A 366 -29.75 -32.34 33.53
CA GLU A 366 -30.29 -33.64 33.13
C GLU A 366 -30.42 -33.82 31.61
N ASP A 367 -30.43 -32.69 30.86
CA ASP A 367 -30.67 -32.66 29.40
C ASP A 367 -29.40 -32.35 28.57
N VAL A 368 -28.23 -32.29 29.19
CA VAL A 368 -26.98 -31.96 28.52
C VAL A 368 -26.62 -33.02 27.47
N ARG A 369 -26.68 -32.64 26.19
CA ARG A 369 -26.27 -33.51 25.07
C ARG A 369 -25.02 -32.92 24.40
N LEU A 370 -23.88 -33.49 24.68
CA LEU A 370 -22.58 -33.07 24.10
C LEU A 370 -22.36 -33.53 22.67
N LYS A 371 -23.14 -34.51 22.18
CA LYS A 371 -22.96 -35.08 20.83
C LYS A 371 -23.14 -34.06 19.71
N PRO A 372 -24.20 -33.20 19.70
CA PRO A 372 -24.37 -32.18 18.67
C PRO A 372 -23.19 -31.17 18.64
N LEU A 373 -22.73 -30.73 19.80
CA LEU A 373 -21.57 -29.85 19.91
C LEU A 373 -20.30 -30.52 19.36
N TRP A 374 -20.08 -31.80 19.72
CA TRP A 374 -18.94 -32.55 19.22
C TRP A 374 -18.99 -32.72 17.69
N GLU A 375 -20.16 -32.98 17.13
CA GLU A 375 -20.35 -33.06 15.68
C GLU A 375 -20.13 -31.70 14.99
N ALA A 376 -20.61 -30.60 15.58
CA ALA A 376 -20.36 -29.25 15.08
C ALA A 376 -18.87 -28.89 15.12
N LEU A 377 -18.18 -29.16 16.24
CA LEU A 377 -16.75 -28.98 16.38
C LEU A 377 -15.94 -29.83 15.38
N ARG A 378 -16.32 -31.11 15.22
CA ARG A 378 -15.65 -32.00 14.26
C ARG A 378 -15.82 -31.54 12.82
N ARG A 379 -16.97 -30.99 12.45
CA ARG A 379 -17.20 -30.41 11.12
C ARG A 379 -16.46 -29.09 10.96
N ALA A 380 -16.51 -28.21 11.96
CA ALA A 380 -15.79 -26.93 11.94
C ALA A 380 -14.27 -27.13 11.84
N ALA A 381 -13.75 -28.14 12.53
CA ALA A 381 -12.34 -28.48 12.57
C ALA A 381 -11.93 -29.54 11.52
N SER A 382 -12.75 -29.86 10.53
CA SER A 382 -12.42 -30.85 9.49
C SER A 382 -11.11 -30.49 8.78
N PRO A 383 -10.02 -31.25 8.96
CA PRO A 383 -8.73 -30.92 8.35
C PRO A 383 -8.76 -30.93 6.82
N LYS A 384 -9.64 -31.78 6.25
CA LYS A 384 -9.81 -31.92 4.79
C LYS A 384 -10.41 -30.67 4.17
N ASP A 385 -11.44 -30.14 4.80
CA ASP A 385 -12.15 -28.98 4.29
C ASP A 385 -11.39 -27.67 4.54
N LEU A 386 -10.69 -27.56 5.68
CA LEU A 386 -9.79 -26.45 5.94
C LEU A 386 -8.60 -26.47 4.98
N ARG A 387 -8.05 -27.66 4.65
CA ARG A 387 -7.01 -27.76 3.62
C ARG A 387 -7.52 -27.32 2.24
N ALA A 388 -8.72 -27.74 1.86
CA ALA A 388 -9.30 -27.34 0.58
C ALA A 388 -9.52 -25.81 0.52
N TYR A 389 -10.06 -25.24 1.59
CA TYR A 389 -10.27 -23.81 1.75
C TYR A 389 -8.96 -23.02 1.67
N PHE A 390 -7.96 -23.37 2.47
CA PHE A 390 -6.66 -22.70 2.45
C PHE A 390 -5.93 -22.92 1.12
N ARG A 391 -6.06 -24.09 0.50
CA ARG A 391 -5.52 -24.34 -0.83
C ARG A 391 -6.08 -23.35 -1.85
N GLU A 392 -7.41 -23.23 -1.92
CA GLU A 392 -8.10 -22.29 -2.83
C GLU A 392 -7.62 -20.85 -2.58
N MET A 393 -7.45 -20.47 -1.31
CA MET A 393 -7.00 -19.15 -0.92
C MET A 393 -5.54 -18.88 -1.33
N PHE A 394 -4.65 -19.87 -1.12
CA PHE A 394 -3.24 -19.75 -1.48
C PHE A 394 -2.96 -19.97 -2.98
N GLU A 395 -3.81 -20.69 -3.69
CA GLU A 395 -3.69 -20.81 -5.16
C GLU A 395 -3.81 -19.44 -5.86
N LYS A 396 -4.56 -18.52 -5.30
CA LYS A 396 -4.66 -17.15 -5.82
C LYS A 396 -3.35 -16.35 -5.69
N HIS A 397 -2.49 -16.70 -4.74
CA HIS A 397 -1.18 -16.05 -4.49
C HIS A 397 0.01 -16.81 -5.09
N ARG A 398 -0.24 -18.00 -5.68
CA ARG A 398 0.80 -18.98 -6.00
C ARG A 398 1.88 -18.45 -6.89
N ASP A 399 1.71 -17.59 -7.77
CA ASP A 399 2.71 -17.13 -8.73
C ASP A 399 2.94 -15.59 -8.63
N ALA A 400 2.47 -14.97 -7.53
CA ALA A 400 2.64 -13.56 -7.33
C ALA A 400 4.06 -13.23 -6.82
N ILE A 401 4.71 -12.30 -7.51
CA ILE A 401 6.00 -11.76 -7.09
C ILE A 401 5.75 -10.79 -5.93
N ASN A 402 6.47 -10.97 -4.82
CA ASN A 402 6.36 -10.08 -3.68
C ASN A 402 7.08 -8.75 -3.93
N ASP A 403 6.43 -7.62 -3.68
CA ASP A 403 6.98 -6.28 -3.92
C ASP A 403 8.27 -6.02 -3.11
N VAL A 404 8.38 -6.62 -1.93
CA VAL A 404 9.48 -6.35 -0.98
C VAL A 404 10.43 -7.53 -0.85
N LEU A 405 9.87 -8.73 -0.68
CA LEU A 405 10.64 -9.96 -0.45
C LEU A 405 11.16 -10.51 -1.78
N GLN A 406 12.35 -10.08 -2.20
CA GLN A 406 13.02 -10.57 -3.40
C GLN A 406 14.32 -11.26 -3.01
N GLY A 407 14.53 -12.48 -3.54
CA GLY A 407 15.65 -13.34 -3.16
C GLY A 407 17.03 -12.75 -3.45
N ASP A 408 17.13 -11.92 -4.50
CA ASP A 408 18.37 -11.23 -4.87
C ASP A 408 18.67 -10.00 -3.99
N ASP A 409 17.65 -9.43 -3.30
CA ASP A 409 17.77 -8.25 -2.43
C ASP A 409 16.84 -8.34 -1.20
N PRO A 410 17.13 -9.22 -0.23
CA PRO A 410 16.22 -9.51 0.88
C PRO A 410 16.23 -8.47 2.00
N ARG A 411 17.30 -7.65 2.14
CA ARG A 411 17.48 -6.72 3.26
C ARG A 411 16.39 -5.64 3.39
N PRO A 412 15.78 -5.11 2.31
CA PRO A 412 14.66 -4.19 2.40
C PRO A 412 13.45 -4.71 3.19
N ALA A 413 13.35 -6.02 3.40
CA ALA A 413 12.35 -6.61 4.30
C ALA A 413 12.42 -6.05 5.73
N LEU A 414 13.59 -5.56 6.17
CA LEU A 414 13.72 -4.83 7.44
C LEU A 414 12.88 -3.55 7.47
N GLY A 415 12.60 -2.97 6.31
CA GLY A 415 11.70 -1.82 6.17
C GLY A 415 10.25 -2.13 6.49
N LEU A 416 9.82 -3.41 6.52
CA LEU A 416 8.49 -3.82 7.02
C LEU A 416 8.30 -3.47 8.51
N LEU A 417 9.37 -3.25 9.25
CA LEU A 417 9.32 -2.75 10.62
C LEU A 417 8.93 -1.27 10.70
N PHE A 418 9.06 -0.52 9.61
CA PHE A 418 8.75 0.91 9.57
C PHE A 418 7.26 1.21 9.87
N PRO A 419 6.27 0.60 9.20
CA PRO A 419 4.86 0.77 9.55
C PRO A 419 4.56 0.39 11.01
N ILE A 420 5.19 -0.66 11.51
CA ILE A 420 5.07 -1.07 12.91
C ILE A 420 5.63 0.01 13.83
N ALA A 421 6.81 0.52 13.55
CA ALA A 421 7.43 1.58 14.36
C ALA A 421 6.57 2.88 14.36
N LEU A 422 5.97 3.23 13.22
CA LEU A 422 5.07 4.37 13.12
C LEU A 422 3.75 4.15 13.86
N MET A 423 3.12 2.98 13.69
CA MET A 423 1.93 2.59 14.45
C MET A 423 2.17 2.76 15.95
N LEU A 424 3.34 2.40 16.39
CA LEU A 424 3.74 2.47 17.79
C LEU A 424 4.01 3.91 18.25
N LYS A 425 4.57 4.74 17.37
CA LYS A 425 4.80 6.17 17.62
C LYS A 425 3.48 6.96 17.67
N HIS A 426 2.54 6.65 16.77
CA HIS A 426 1.32 7.43 16.58
C HIS A 426 0.08 6.80 17.22
N GLY A 427 0.13 5.52 17.62
CA GLY A 427 -0.97 4.80 18.28
C GLY A 427 -2.12 4.46 17.35
N LYS A 428 -1.97 4.65 16.04
CA LYS A 428 -2.95 4.39 14.99
C LYS A 428 -2.30 3.61 13.87
N LEU A 429 -3.09 2.78 13.21
CA LEU A 429 -2.76 2.16 11.95
C LEU A 429 -3.62 2.82 10.87
N SER A 430 -3.04 3.75 10.12
CA SER A 430 -3.71 4.34 8.95
C SER A 430 -3.32 3.58 7.68
N MET A 431 -4.12 3.70 6.62
CA MET A 431 -3.78 3.12 5.33
C MET A 431 -2.49 3.72 4.76
N GLY A 432 -2.29 5.02 4.90
CA GLY A 432 -1.05 5.67 4.50
C GLY A 432 0.18 5.10 5.22
N LEU A 433 0.05 4.71 6.49
CA LEU A 433 1.13 4.01 7.22
C LEU A 433 1.40 2.60 6.66
N LEU A 434 0.36 1.88 6.24
CA LEU A 434 0.48 0.53 5.69
C LEU A 434 1.09 0.51 4.28
N THR A 435 0.74 1.49 3.48
CA THR A 435 1.29 1.65 2.13
C THR A 435 2.64 2.37 2.12
N SER A 436 3.10 2.82 3.29
CA SER A 436 4.29 3.68 3.46
C SER A 436 4.18 5.02 2.73
N GLU A 437 2.95 5.49 2.49
CA GLU A 437 2.63 6.75 1.81
C GLU A 437 2.18 7.86 2.79
N ALA A 438 2.10 7.56 4.09
CA ALA A 438 1.68 8.54 5.09
C ALA A 438 2.60 9.76 5.13
N ASP A 439 1.98 10.93 5.22
CA ASP A 439 2.69 12.14 5.58
C ASP A 439 2.98 12.12 7.09
N LEU A 440 4.26 12.14 7.44
CA LEU A 440 4.69 12.11 8.84
C LEU A 440 4.35 13.41 9.58
N ALA A 441 4.14 14.51 8.85
CA ALA A 441 3.74 15.80 9.40
C ALA A 441 2.26 15.82 9.80
N GLU A 442 1.37 15.24 8.98
CA GLU A 442 -0.06 15.16 9.25
C GLU A 442 -0.41 14.22 10.40
N GLU A 443 0.43 13.22 10.67
CA GLU A 443 0.21 12.21 11.70
C GLU A 443 0.86 12.56 13.05
N ARG A 444 0.83 13.81 13.49
CA ARG A 444 1.36 14.19 14.81
C ARG A 444 0.58 13.51 15.94
N PRO A 445 1.26 12.86 16.91
CA PRO A 445 0.57 12.15 17.98
C PRO A 445 -0.13 13.15 18.90
N ARG A 446 -1.47 13.08 18.99
CA ARG A 446 -2.26 13.83 19.99
C ARG A 446 -2.01 13.37 21.43
N ARG A 447 -1.27 12.25 21.65
CA ARG A 447 -0.87 11.71 22.96
C ARG A 447 0.54 11.16 22.91
N ARG A 448 1.32 11.43 23.96
CA ARG A 448 2.71 10.95 24.05
C ARG A 448 2.75 9.42 24.10
N PHE A 449 3.64 8.83 23.29
CA PHE A 449 3.97 7.40 23.24
C PHE A 449 4.14 6.74 24.64
N ARG A 450 4.69 7.50 25.63
CA ARG A 450 4.79 7.06 27.03
C ARG A 450 3.45 6.66 27.66
N ASP A 451 2.34 7.30 27.31
CA ASP A 451 1.03 7.04 27.92
C ASP A 451 0.39 5.76 27.33
N MET A 452 0.74 5.43 26.07
CA MET A 452 0.31 4.19 25.43
C MET A 452 1.04 2.96 26.00
N LEU A 453 2.37 3.06 26.20
CA LEU A 453 3.16 1.98 26.80
C LEU A 453 2.78 1.67 28.26
N ARG A 454 2.08 2.57 28.94
CA ARG A 454 1.57 2.32 30.31
C ARG A 454 0.37 1.39 30.35
N ARG A 455 -0.29 1.10 29.23
CA ARG A 455 -1.42 0.16 29.19
C ARG A 455 -0.91 -1.28 29.10
N PRO A 456 -1.21 -2.18 30.03
CA PRO A 456 -0.66 -3.55 30.10
C PRO A 456 -0.84 -4.35 28.80
N ARG A 457 -2.01 -4.22 28.12
CA ARG A 457 -2.32 -4.94 26.87
C ARG A 457 -1.40 -4.56 25.71
N TRP A 458 -0.99 -3.31 25.61
CA TRP A 458 -0.11 -2.84 24.55
C TRP A 458 1.35 -3.27 24.75
N ARG A 459 1.82 -3.37 26.00
CA ARG A 459 3.16 -3.88 26.33
C ARG A 459 3.32 -5.32 25.86
N VAL A 460 2.28 -6.15 26.05
CA VAL A 460 2.28 -7.55 25.60
C VAL A 460 2.36 -7.64 24.08
N LEU A 461 1.50 -6.92 23.37
CA LEU A 461 1.51 -6.88 21.91
C LEU A 461 2.85 -6.41 21.35
N TRP A 462 3.47 -5.44 22.00
CA TRP A 462 4.78 -4.90 21.66
C TRP A 462 5.90 -5.91 21.77
N LEU A 463 6.01 -6.50 22.92
CA LEU A 463 7.05 -7.49 23.15
C LEU A 463 6.84 -8.69 22.23
N THR A 464 5.60 -9.05 21.94
CA THR A 464 5.27 -10.10 20.97
C THR A 464 5.75 -9.74 19.56
N ALA A 465 5.46 -8.52 19.09
CA ALA A 465 5.87 -8.05 17.76
C ALA A 465 7.41 -7.95 17.67
N LEU A 466 8.07 -7.47 18.71
CA LEU A 466 9.53 -7.40 18.77
C LEU A 466 10.16 -8.78 18.75
N LEU A 467 9.69 -9.70 19.58
CA LEU A 467 10.18 -11.06 19.64
C LEU A 467 9.93 -11.82 18.34
N PHE A 468 8.80 -11.58 17.68
CA PHE A 468 8.49 -12.14 16.37
C PHE A 468 9.44 -11.62 15.27
N ALA A 469 9.69 -10.31 15.24
CA ALA A 469 10.66 -9.71 14.32
C ALA A 469 12.08 -10.25 14.52
N VAL A 470 12.50 -10.38 15.77
CA VAL A 470 13.81 -10.98 16.13
C VAL A 470 13.87 -12.45 15.73
N SER A 471 12.78 -13.19 15.90
CA SER A 471 12.68 -14.62 15.51
C SER A 471 12.79 -14.79 13.99
N ILE A 472 12.10 -13.94 13.19
CA ILE A 472 12.22 -13.95 11.73
C ILE A 472 13.64 -13.61 11.30
N PHE A 473 14.25 -12.58 11.90
CA PHE A 473 15.61 -12.18 11.60
C PHE A 473 16.62 -13.29 11.93
N ALA A 474 16.49 -13.94 13.09
CA ALA A 474 17.36 -15.05 13.50
C ALA A 474 17.27 -16.25 12.55
N VAL A 475 16.08 -16.52 12.01
CA VAL A 475 15.85 -17.60 11.02
C VAL A 475 16.43 -17.24 9.65
N SER A 476 16.24 -15.99 9.20
CA SER A 476 16.72 -15.56 7.88
C SER A 476 18.24 -15.35 7.81
N ALA A 477 18.88 -15.09 8.96
CA ALA A 477 20.32 -14.81 9.03
C ALA A 477 21.20 -16.06 9.25
N ASP A 478 20.62 -17.27 9.19
CA ASP A 478 21.32 -18.56 9.47
C ASP A 478 22.06 -18.57 10.84
N LEU A 479 21.63 -17.68 11.75
CA LEU A 479 22.18 -17.58 13.12
C LEU A 479 21.82 -18.80 13.99
N THR A 480 21.06 -19.75 13.45
CA THR A 480 20.65 -20.99 14.13
C THR A 480 21.81 -21.94 14.43
N ARG A 481 23.00 -21.70 13.86
CA ARG A 481 24.20 -22.51 14.13
C ARG A 481 24.94 -22.14 15.43
N ASN A 482 24.65 -20.98 16.01
CA ASN A 482 25.31 -20.50 17.23
C ASN A 482 24.38 -20.53 18.44
N ASN A 483 24.94 -20.67 19.66
CA ASN A 483 24.22 -20.88 20.93
C ASN A 483 23.11 -19.85 21.24
N LEU A 484 23.17 -18.63 20.69
CA LEU A 484 22.12 -17.61 20.85
C LEU A 484 20.87 -17.96 20.03
N GLY A 485 21.02 -18.59 18.87
CA GLY A 485 19.94 -19.11 18.06
C GLY A 485 19.19 -20.26 18.76
N TRP A 486 19.83 -20.93 19.74
CA TRP A 486 19.18 -22.01 20.46
C TRP A 486 18.04 -21.52 21.37
N ALA A 487 18.22 -20.44 22.10
CA ALA A 487 17.21 -19.90 23.01
C ALA A 487 16.05 -19.22 22.26
N LEU A 488 16.33 -18.54 21.13
CA LEU A 488 15.33 -17.90 20.29
C LEU A 488 14.65 -18.87 19.31
N GLY A 489 15.34 -19.98 18.98
CA GLY A 489 14.85 -21.00 18.05
C GLY A 489 14.22 -22.22 18.73
N TRP A 490 14.04 -22.21 20.07
CA TRP A 490 13.48 -23.34 20.79
C TRP A 490 12.07 -23.75 20.34
N PRO A 491 11.13 -22.83 20.08
CA PRO A 491 9.84 -23.18 19.48
C PRO A 491 9.96 -23.81 18.09
N LEU A 492 10.99 -23.41 17.32
CA LEU A 492 11.32 -23.97 16.01
C LEU A 492 11.69 -25.45 16.09
N ARG A 493 12.52 -25.82 17.05
CA ARG A 493 12.97 -27.21 17.21
C ARG A 493 11.88 -28.12 17.78
N ALA A 494 11.01 -27.59 18.65
CA ALA A 494 9.86 -28.34 19.12
C ALA A 494 8.88 -28.63 17.97
N ALA A 495 8.66 -27.63 17.07
CA ALA A 495 7.86 -27.82 15.87
C ALA A 495 8.55 -28.77 14.86
N GLU A 496 9.88 -28.72 14.72
CA GLU A 496 10.67 -29.63 13.90
C GLU A 496 10.48 -31.10 14.35
N HIS A 497 10.45 -31.31 15.65
CA HIS A 497 10.25 -32.64 16.22
C HIS A 497 8.81 -33.16 16.03
N PHE A 498 7.82 -32.26 16.11
CA PHE A 498 6.40 -32.62 15.95
C PHE A 498 5.97 -32.77 14.49
N PHE A 499 6.58 -32.05 13.55
CA PHE A 499 6.14 -31.98 12.14
C PHE A 499 7.11 -32.65 11.15
N GLY A 500 8.18 -33.30 11.67
CA GLY A 500 9.15 -34.07 10.89
C GLY A 500 9.94 -33.22 9.88
N GLY A 501 11.13 -32.80 10.30
CA GLY A 501 12.17 -32.23 9.43
C GLY A 501 11.80 -30.97 8.64
N LEU A 502 12.03 -29.81 9.24
CA LEU A 502 11.88 -28.49 8.56
C LEU A 502 13.01 -28.20 7.54
N ARG A 503 14.05 -29.04 7.51
CA ARG A 503 15.21 -28.87 6.60
C ARG A 503 14.89 -29.04 5.13
N ASP A 504 13.80 -29.76 4.81
CA ASP A 504 13.37 -30.05 3.44
C ASP A 504 12.03 -29.38 3.12
N LEU A 505 11.74 -28.21 3.72
CA LEU A 505 10.58 -27.41 3.36
C LEU A 505 10.78 -26.82 1.95
N ASP A 506 10.46 -27.65 0.96
CA ASP A 506 10.16 -27.15 -0.36
C ASP A 506 8.89 -26.30 -0.27
N THR A 507 9.08 -24.97 -0.15
CA THR A 507 7.99 -23.99 -0.11
C THR A 507 7.21 -23.93 -1.42
N GLY A 508 7.71 -24.56 -2.48
CA GLY A 508 7.02 -24.77 -3.74
C GLY A 508 5.91 -25.81 -3.65
N THR A 509 5.83 -26.60 -2.56
CA THR A 509 4.74 -27.54 -2.35
C THR A 509 3.68 -26.99 -1.38
N ILE A 510 2.40 -27.28 -1.65
CA ILE A 510 1.27 -26.88 -0.79
C ILE A 510 1.48 -27.36 0.66
N GLY A 511 2.05 -28.54 0.85
CA GLY A 511 2.39 -29.08 2.16
C GLY A 511 3.46 -28.27 2.90
N GLY A 512 4.44 -27.73 2.18
CA GLY A 512 5.48 -26.86 2.72
C GLY A 512 4.94 -25.49 3.15
N ALA A 513 4.10 -24.88 2.30
CA ALA A 513 3.48 -23.60 2.59
C ALA A 513 2.54 -23.65 3.83
N ILE A 514 1.76 -24.72 3.96
CA ILE A 514 0.88 -24.92 5.15
C ILE A 514 1.73 -25.12 6.41
N ARG A 515 2.75 -25.97 6.36
CA ARG A 515 3.65 -26.17 7.51
C ARG A 515 4.33 -24.87 7.93
N TYR A 516 4.79 -24.09 6.97
CA TYR A 516 5.38 -22.77 7.20
C TYR A 516 4.40 -21.81 7.88
N THR A 517 3.16 -21.74 7.40
CA THR A 517 2.14 -20.82 7.96
C THR A 517 1.70 -21.25 9.37
N VAL A 518 1.42 -22.54 9.57
CA VAL A 518 1.07 -23.07 10.91
C VAL A 518 2.22 -22.88 11.89
N TYR A 519 3.44 -23.08 11.44
CA TYR A 519 4.64 -22.85 12.20
C TYR A 519 4.77 -21.40 12.67
N HIS A 520 4.59 -20.41 11.77
CA HIS A 520 4.66 -19.00 12.13
C HIS A 520 3.51 -18.58 13.05
N ALA A 521 2.31 -19.10 12.85
CA ALA A 521 1.15 -18.86 13.72
C ALA A 521 1.39 -19.40 15.15
N LEU A 522 1.93 -20.61 15.29
CA LEU A 522 2.28 -21.19 16.58
C LEU A 522 3.42 -20.44 17.27
N ASN A 523 4.41 -19.99 16.50
CA ASN A 523 5.50 -19.18 17.03
C ASN A 523 5.00 -17.82 17.53
N LEU A 524 4.10 -17.17 16.78
CA LEU A 524 3.47 -15.92 17.20
C LEU A 524 2.67 -16.09 18.50
N LEU A 525 1.88 -17.16 18.60
CA LEU A 525 1.11 -17.48 19.80
C LEU A 525 2.04 -17.75 21.00
N TYR A 526 3.11 -18.53 20.81
CA TYR A 526 4.11 -18.79 21.84
C TYR A 526 4.76 -17.49 22.32
N LEU A 527 5.22 -16.64 21.41
CA LEU A 527 5.85 -15.36 21.74
C LEU A 527 4.88 -14.42 22.46
N TYR A 528 3.59 -14.45 22.09
CA TYR A 528 2.54 -13.71 22.79
C TYR A 528 2.39 -14.19 24.24
N VAL A 529 2.34 -15.51 24.46
CA VAL A 529 2.25 -16.09 25.81
C VAL A 529 3.48 -15.75 26.64
N VAL A 530 4.68 -15.87 26.07
CA VAL A 530 5.93 -15.49 26.75
C VAL A 530 5.94 -14.02 27.10
N ALA A 531 5.55 -13.12 26.17
CA ALA A 531 5.46 -11.71 26.43
C ALA A 531 4.43 -11.38 27.54
N ALA A 532 3.28 -12.07 27.54
CA ALA A 532 2.25 -11.92 28.56
C ALA A 532 2.75 -12.35 29.95
N LEU A 533 3.52 -13.46 30.01
CA LEU A 533 4.10 -13.94 31.26
C LEU A 533 5.20 -13.00 31.79
N LEU A 534 6.09 -12.51 30.92
CA LEU A 534 7.17 -11.58 31.27
C LEU A 534 6.67 -10.22 31.76
N LEU A 535 5.54 -9.76 31.21
CA LEU A 535 4.94 -8.47 31.55
C LEU A 535 3.82 -8.58 32.60
N ARG A 536 3.59 -9.78 33.15
CA ARG A 536 2.60 -10.00 34.21
C ARG A 536 3.00 -9.15 35.42
N GLU A 537 2.23 -8.11 35.71
CA GLU A 537 2.39 -7.32 36.93
C GLU A 537 2.16 -8.23 38.14
N ARG A 538 3.09 -8.22 39.10
CA ARG A 538 2.83 -8.81 40.41
C ARG A 538 1.67 -8.01 41.02
N PRO A 539 0.66 -8.68 41.59
CA PRO A 539 -0.39 -7.95 42.33
C PRO A 539 0.28 -7.07 43.39
N PRO A 540 -0.23 -5.86 43.60
CA PRO A 540 0.30 -5.00 44.65
C PRO A 540 0.30 -5.78 45.97
N LYS A 541 1.42 -5.77 46.70
CA LYS A 541 1.47 -6.33 48.05
C LYS A 541 0.39 -5.61 48.85
N GLU A 542 -0.60 -6.35 49.31
CA GLU A 542 -1.53 -5.85 50.33
C GLU A 542 -0.69 -5.31 51.48
N THR A 543 -0.72 -3.99 51.65
CA THR A 543 -0.25 -3.36 52.89
C THR A 543 -1.22 -3.80 53.99
N ARG A 544 -0.75 -4.67 54.89
CA ARG A 544 -1.47 -4.96 56.11
C ARG A 544 -1.66 -3.63 56.84
N PRO A 545 -2.88 -3.30 57.28
CA PRO A 545 -3.07 -2.19 58.21
C PRO A 545 -2.44 -2.60 59.55
N ASP A 546 -1.57 -1.73 60.06
CA ASP A 546 -1.15 -1.75 61.46
C ASP A 546 -2.30 -1.36 62.39
#